data_ae43c0ee8da420af972ee5aa306b4599
#
_entry.id   ae43c0ee8da420af972ee5aa306b4599
#
_cell.length_a   1.000
_cell.length_b   1.000
_cell.length_c   1.000
_cell.angle_alpha   90.00
_cell.angle_beta   90.00
_cell.angle_gamma   90.00
#
_symmetry.space_group_name_H-M   'P 1'
#
loop_
_entity.id
_entity.type
_entity.pdbx_description
1 polymer ?
#
loop_
_entity_poly.entity_id
_entity_poly.type
_entity_poly.pdbx_seq_one_letter_code
_entity_poly.pdbx_strand_id
1 'polypeptide(L)'
;MSHLNQKTLPVSVITTCFGRNAHLYNLLSSLAAASAVPSEVIIVNDDSDKDVLASYPLTIKQIPTKSTATDGRFDIGCNRNLGAAAASNEAMIFLDVDCLVADDFIESLFERMTRHPTALLMGQPRYLTRPLSKIESRQLKQGKLAMATLNRLSILNPYRFNFTMQSYDQKDNDDKGIILTQDYGAFWSLCFGIYRDQFKQIGGFDTAYIGYGAEDTDFAFMAKKLGIAFYLTNDLVYHQQHSVHRPSINHLNSIVVNANRFYQKWQHWPMSGWLSEFAQLHLIEWSAAQSTAIKIQNTPSQADIEAAHQPDAPFI
;
A
#
# COMPACT_ATOMS: atom_id res chain seq x y z
N MET A 1 26.92 10.33 -11.25
CA MET A 1 26.44 10.06 -12.63
C MET A 1 25.42 11.13 -12.95
N SER A 2 25.52 11.76 -14.11
CA SER A 2 24.70 12.89 -14.49
C SER A 2 23.25 12.46 -14.68
N HIS A 3 22.32 13.04 -13.90
CA HIS A 3 20.85 12.93 -14.05
C HIS A 3 20.33 13.55 -15.37
N LEU A 4 21.22 13.74 -16.36
CA LEU A 4 20.96 14.56 -17.53
C LEU A 4 20.07 13.92 -18.61
N ASN A 5 19.58 12.66 -18.43
CA ASN A 5 18.69 12.02 -19.42
C ASN A 5 17.67 11.04 -18.82
N GLN A 6 17.26 11.24 -17.57
CA GLN A 6 16.23 10.36 -17.00
C GLN A 6 14.88 10.74 -17.61
N LYS A 7 14.14 9.74 -18.11
CA LYS A 7 12.82 9.92 -18.73
C LYS A 7 11.81 10.36 -17.67
N THR A 8 11.08 11.43 -17.92
CA THR A 8 9.95 11.84 -17.07
C THR A 8 8.65 11.34 -17.68
N LEU A 9 7.84 10.65 -16.89
CA LEU A 9 6.57 10.09 -17.32
C LEU A 9 5.40 10.93 -16.79
N PRO A 10 4.31 11.09 -17.57
CA PRO A 10 3.13 11.86 -17.16
C PRO A 10 2.27 11.07 -16.15
N VAL A 11 2.82 10.85 -14.98
CA VAL A 11 2.20 10.12 -13.88
C VAL A 11 2.39 10.88 -12.57
N SER A 12 1.36 10.90 -11.73
CA SER A 12 1.42 11.41 -10.36
C SER A 12 1.64 10.25 -9.41
N VAL A 13 2.74 10.23 -8.68
CA VAL A 13 2.94 9.32 -7.55
C VAL A 13 2.37 9.95 -6.30
N ILE A 14 1.53 9.21 -5.58
CA ILE A 14 0.82 9.66 -4.38
C ILE A 14 1.25 8.81 -3.20
N THR A 15 1.71 9.44 -2.14
CA THR A 15 2.04 8.78 -0.88
C THR A 15 1.47 9.55 0.32
N THR A 16 1.16 8.82 1.38
CA THR A 16 0.71 9.39 2.65
C THR A 16 1.74 9.07 3.72
N CYS A 17 2.09 10.03 4.55
CA CYS A 17 3.11 9.85 5.57
C CYS A 17 2.64 10.41 6.91
N PHE A 18 2.69 9.57 7.95
CA PHE A 18 2.44 9.95 9.33
C PHE A 18 3.50 9.32 10.23
N GLY A 19 4.36 10.17 10.82
CA GLY A 19 5.40 9.75 11.76
C GLY A 19 6.52 8.86 11.17
N ARG A 20 6.64 8.75 9.83
CA ARG A 20 7.58 7.83 9.14
C ARG A 20 8.51 8.52 8.15
N ASN A 21 9.03 9.71 8.48
CA ASN A 21 9.87 10.49 7.57
C ASN A 21 11.12 9.73 7.07
N ALA A 22 11.73 8.86 7.90
CA ALA A 22 12.86 8.05 7.45
C ALA A 22 12.50 7.11 6.29
N HIS A 23 11.31 6.49 6.32
CA HIS A 23 10.80 5.66 5.24
C HIS A 23 10.47 6.50 4.00
N LEU A 24 9.84 7.67 4.19
CA LEU A 24 9.57 8.62 3.12
C LEU A 24 10.85 9.01 2.36
N TYR A 25 11.90 9.34 3.09
CA TYR A 25 13.18 9.73 2.46
C TYR A 25 13.83 8.60 1.66
N ASN A 26 13.66 7.37 2.11
CA ASN A 26 14.10 6.20 1.36
C ASN A 26 13.23 5.96 0.12
N LEU A 27 11.90 6.10 0.22
CA LEU A 27 10.99 6.05 -0.94
C LEU A 27 11.38 7.09 -1.99
N LEU A 28 11.57 8.36 -1.59
CA LEU A 28 11.99 9.43 -2.51
C LEU A 28 13.35 9.16 -3.14
N SER A 29 14.27 8.56 -2.39
CA SER A 29 15.58 8.16 -2.91
C SER A 29 15.46 7.07 -3.98
N SER A 30 14.58 6.08 -3.77
CA SER A 30 14.33 5.03 -4.78
C SER A 30 13.64 5.58 -6.03
N LEU A 31 12.66 6.47 -5.88
CA LEU A 31 12.00 7.15 -7.00
C LEU A 31 12.99 7.99 -7.83
N ALA A 32 13.87 8.74 -7.15
CA ALA A 32 14.89 9.57 -7.81
C ALA A 32 15.95 8.74 -8.54
N ALA A 33 16.16 7.49 -8.13
CA ALA A 33 17.15 6.58 -8.73
C ALA A 33 16.55 5.66 -9.82
N ALA A 34 15.23 5.61 -9.98
CA ALA A 34 14.55 4.74 -10.95
C ALA A 34 14.90 5.10 -12.41
N SER A 35 14.73 4.18 -13.35
CA SER A 35 15.01 4.37 -14.79
C SER A 35 14.19 5.52 -15.40
N ALA A 36 12.97 5.70 -14.91
CA ALA A 36 12.12 6.83 -15.24
C ALA A 36 11.51 7.41 -13.96
N VAL A 37 11.32 8.73 -13.94
CA VAL A 37 10.74 9.46 -12.81
C VAL A 37 9.31 9.91 -13.11
N PRO A 38 8.43 10.00 -12.09
CA PRO A 38 7.11 10.61 -12.25
C PRO A 38 7.25 12.12 -12.49
N SER A 39 6.32 12.71 -13.21
CA SER A 39 6.27 14.17 -13.41
C SER A 39 6.00 14.93 -12.10
N GLU A 40 5.38 14.29 -11.13
CA GLU A 40 5.19 14.82 -9.78
C GLU A 40 5.07 13.71 -8.73
N VAL A 41 5.48 14.04 -7.51
CA VAL A 41 5.24 13.24 -6.30
C VAL A 41 4.40 14.07 -5.34
N ILE A 42 3.25 13.55 -4.93
CA ILE A 42 2.35 14.20 -3.99
C ILE A 42 2.50 13.48 -2.65
N ILE A 43 2.88 14.24 -1.63
CA ILE A 43 3.05 13.76 -0.28
C ILE A 43 1.96 14.38 0.58
N VAL A 44 1.07 13.57 1.13
CA VAL A 44 0.10 14.00 2.13
C VAL A 44 0.66 13.64 3.49
N ASN A 45 1.14 14.63 4.23
CA ASN A 45 1.78 14.41 5.53
C ASN A 45 1.48 15.53 6.54
N ASP A 46 1.74 15.24 7.81
CA ASP A 46 1.60 16.13 8.95
C ASP A 46 2.91 16.81 9.35
N ASP A 47 4.03 16.32 8.82
CA ASP A 47 5.37 16.74 9.19
C ASP A 47 6.11 17.22 7.93
N SER A 48 6.50 18.50 7.93
CA SER A 48 7.05 19.14 6.74
C SER A 48 8.50 19.56 6.94
N ASP A 49 9.43 18.66 6.63
CA ASP A 49 10.82 19.06 6.40
C ASP A 49 10.98 19.47 4.92
N LYS A 50 10.63 20.72 4.63
CA LYS A 50 10.65 21.27 3.27
C LYS A 50 12.06 21.33 2.68
N ASP A 51 13.07 21.56 3.51
CA ASP A 51 14.46 21.67 3.04
C ASP A 51 15.00 20.30 2.62
N VAL A 52 14.66 19.26 3.37
CA VAL A 52 15.02 17.88 2.98
C VAL A 52 14.30 17.50 1.69
N LEU A 53 13.01 17.77 1.57
CA LEU A 53 12.23 17.45 0.36
C LEU A 53 12.76 18.19 -0.87
N ALA A 54 13.16 19.46 -0.73
CA ALA A 54 13.75 20.25 -1.82
C ALA A 54 15.10 19.71 -2.31
N SER A 55 15.76 18.85 -1.55
CA SER A 55 17.04 18.26 -1.94
C SER A 55 16.92 17.12 -2.98
N TYR A 56 15.71 16.58 -3.20
CA TYR A 56 15.49 15.52 -4.18
C TYR A 56 15.28 16.08 -5.59
N PRO A 57 15.82 15.44 -6.64
CA PRO A 57 15.60 15.82 -8.03
C PRO A 57 14.22 15.36 -8.54
N LEU A 58 13.17 15.66 -7.78
CA LEU A 58 11.78 15.29 -8.03
C LEU A 58 10.89 16.53 -7.88
N THR A 59 9.86 16.64 -8.69
CA THR A 59 8.83 17.66 -8.49
C THR A 59 7.91 17.21 -7.36
N ILE A 60 8.11 17.73 -6.15
CA ILE A 60 7.37 17.33 -4.95
C ILE A 60 6.32 18.38 -4.61
N LYS A 61 5.08 17.92 -4.41
CA LYS A 61 3.96 18.70 -3.88
C LYS A 61 3.58 18.16 -2.52
N GLN A 62 3.72 18.98 -1.49
CA GLN A 62 3.37 18.61 -0.13
C GLN A 62 2.00 19.15 0.24
N ILE A 63 1.15 18.31 0.85
CA ILE A 63 -0.21 18.64 1.27
C ILE A 63 -0.34 18.27 2.74
N PRO A 64 -0.90 19.16 3.59
CA PRO A 64 -1.16 18.82 4.97
C PRO A 64 -2.17 17.68 5.08
N THR A 65 -1.94 16.78 6.05
CA THR A 65 -2.90 15.73 6.37
C THR A 65 -4.23 16.33 6.83
N LYS A 66 -5.28 15.58 6.58
CA LYS A 66 -6.59 15.85 7.16
C LYS A 66 -7.01 14.61 7.94
N SER A 67 -7.32 14.78 9.21
CA SER A 67 -7.92 13.75 10.04
C SER A 67 -9.35 14.14 10.39
N THR A 68 -10.26 13.19 10.23
CA THR A 68 -11.65 13.30 10.73
C THR A 68 -11.78 12.67 12.11
N ALA A 69 -10.76 11.92 12.55
CA ALA A 69 -10.75 11.28 13.85
C ALA A 69 -10.40 12.29 14.95
N THR A 70 -11.23 12.34 15.99
CA THR A 70 -11.03 13.22 17.15
C THR A 70 -9.92 12.74 18.11
N ASP A 71 -9.44 11.51 17.91
CA ASP A 71 -8.43 10.84 18.75
C ASP A 71 -7.03 10.80 18.12
N GLY A 72 -6.81 11.59 17.06
CA GLY A 72 -5.49 11.70 16.40
C GLY A 72 -5.12 10.51 15.51
N ARG A 73 -6.05 9.57 15.25
CA ARG A 73 -5.79 8.46 14.31
C ARG A 73 -5.62 9.00 12.89
N PHE A 74 -4.73 8.36 12.15
CA PHE A 74 -4.47 8.71 10.77
C PHE A 74 -5.51 8.07 9.83
N ASP A 75 -6.25 8.90 9.11
CA ASP A 75 -7.28 8.48 8.15
C ASP A 75 -6.64 8.23 6.78
N ILE A 76 -6.10 7.04 6.56
CA ILE A 76 -5.34 6.73 5.35
C ILE A 76 -6.16 6.91 4.08
N GLY A 77 -7.42 6.45 4.06
CA GLY A 77 -8.31 6.60 2.91
C GLY A 77 -8.61 8.06 2.59
N CYS A 78 -8.90 8.88 3.60
CA CYS A 78 -9.11 10.32 3.42
C CYS A 78 -7.87 11.01 2.84
N ASN A 79 -6.69 10.69 3.35
CA ASN A 79 -5.43 11.29 2.91
C ASN A 79 -5.02 10.81 1.51
N ARG A 80 -5.28 9.55 1.13
CA ARG A 80 -5.14 9.08 -0.25
C ARG A 80 -6.06 9.85 -1.21
N ASN A 81 -7.31 10.11 -0.82
CA ASN A 81 -8.24 10.93 -1.60
C ASN A 81 -7.76 12.37 -1.78
N LEU A 82 -7.19 12.99 -0.75
CA LEU A 82 -6.58 14.33 -0.85
C LEU A 82 -5.42 14.33 -1.84
N GLY A 83 -4.56 13.31 -1.79
CA GLY A 83 -3.47 13.16 -2.75
C GLY A 83 -3.98 13.00 -4.18
N ALA A 84 -5.00 12.17 -4.40
CA ALA A 84 -5.63 11.98 -5.70
C ALA A 84 -6.26 13.27 -6.25
N ALA A 85 -6.93 14.04 -5.39
CA ALA A 85 -7.53 15.33 -5.76
C ALA A 85 -6.49 16.37 -6.17
N ALA A 86 -5.29 16.31 -5.60
CA ALA A 86 -4.20 17.23 -5.88
C ALA A 86 -3.32 16.83 -7.07
N ALA A 87 -3.46 15.60 -7.56
CA ALA A 87 -2.71 15.08 -8.70
C ALA A 87 -3.05 15.85 -9.98
N SER A 88 -2.04 16.16 -10.80
CA SER A 88 -2.19 16.87 -12.07
C SER A 88 -2.33 15.94 -13.26
N ASN A 89 -1.84 14.70 -13.16
CA ASN A 89 -1.90 13.71 -14.23
C ASN A 89 -3.15 12.83 -14.13
N GLU A 90 -3.57 12.29 -15.26
CA GLU A 90 -4.65 11.30 -15.34
C GLU A 90 -4.20 9.94 -14.81
N ALA A 91 -2.96 9.54 -15.06
CA ALA A 91 -2.38 8.32 -14.50
C ALA A 91 -1.88 8.59 -13.07
N MET A 92 -2.33 7.80 -12.12
CA MET A 92 -1.97 7.91 -10.70
C MET A 92 -1.40 6.58 -10.20
N ILE A 93 -0.27 6.64 -9.52
CA ILE A 93 0.35 5.51 -8.82
C ILE A 93 0.35 5.83 -7.33
N PHE A 94 -0.27 4.97 -6.54
CA PHE A 94 -0.27 5.05 -5.09
C PHE A 94 0.82 4.15 -4.53
N LEU A 95 1.61 4.69 -3.61
CA LEU A 95 2.65 3.98 -2.89
C LEU A 95 2.54 4.27 -1.40
N ASP A 96 2.55 3.25 -0.58
CA ASP A 96 2.72 3.46 0.85
C ASP A 96 4.13 3.97 1.16
N VAL A 97 4.26 4.78 2.19
CA VAL A 97 5.50 5.48 2.55
C VAL A 97 6.69 4.54 2.80
N ASP A 98 6.40 3.30 3.17
CA ASP A 98 7.39 2.27 3.43
C ASP A 98 7.72 1.39 2.21
N CYS A 99 7.25 1.73 1.02
CA CYS A 99 7.66 1.10 -0.23
C CYS A 99 8.95 1.73 -0.78
N LEU A 100 9.90 0.89 -1.22
CA LEU A 100 10.98 1.27 -2.14
C LEU A 100 10.62 0.70 -3.52
N VAL A 101 10.78 1.47 -4.57
CA VAL A 101 10.49 0.99 -5.92
C VAL A 101 11.70 0.27 -6.54
N ALA A 102 11.44 -0.77 -7.36
CA ALA A 102 12.45 -1.31 -8.27
C ALA A 102 12.80 -0.28 -9.35
N ASP A 103 13.97 -0.45 -9.98
CA ASP A 103 14.50 0.52 -10.95
C ASP A 103 13.54 0.82 -12.10
N ASP A 104 12.80 -0.16 -12.57
CA ASP A 104 11.88 -0.09 -13.71
C ASP A 104 10.38 0.06 -13.29
N PHE A 105 10.09 0.09 -11.99
CA PHE A 105 8.72 0.02 -11.47
C PHE A 105 7.78 1.08 -12.08
N ILE A 106 8.21 2.35 -12.08
CA ILE A 106 7.38 3.46 -12.56
C ILE A 106 7.10 3.32 -14.06
N GLU A 107 8.14 2.98 -14.85
CA GLU A 107 8.01 2.84 -16.30
C GLU A 107 7.15 1.63 -16.65
N SER A 108 7.43 0.47 -16.08
CA SER A 108 6.72 -0.77 -16.35
C SER A 108 5.24 -0.69 -15.95
N LEU A 109 4.95 -0.20 -14.73
CA LEU A 109 3.57 -0.05 -14.28
C LEU A 109 2.79 0.97 -15.13
N PHE A 110 3.41 2.11 -15.49
CA PHE A 110 2.79 3.11 -16.36
C PHE A 110 2.49 2.57 -17.77
N GLU A 111 3.40 1.79 -18.36
CA GLU A 111 3.15 1.13 -19.65
C GLU A 111 1.97 0.16 -19.57
N ARG A 112 1.84 -0.62 -18.48
CA ARG A 112 0.71 -1.51 -18.25
C ARG A 112 -0.59 -0.73 -18.06
N MET A 113 -0.55 0.38 -17.30
CA MET A 113 -1.70 1.29 -17.18
C MET A 113 -2.15 1.82 -18.53
N THR A 114 -1.22 2.17 -19.40
CA THR A 114 -1.52 2.67 -20.76
C THR A 114 -2.18 1.58 -21.63
N ARG A 115 -1.79 0.33 -21.48
CA ARG A 115 -2.41 -0.82 -22.18
C ARG A 115 -3.77 -1.21 -21.57
N HIS A 116 -3.99 -0.95 -20.28
CA HIS A 116 -5.20 -1.28 -19.55
C HIS A 116 -5.80 -0.03 -18.86
N PRO A 117 -6.22 1.00 -19.62
CA PRO A 117 -6.56 2.32 -19.06
C PRO A 117 -7.81 2.35 -18.18
N THR A 118 -8.63 1.30 -18.27
CA THR A 118 -9.87 1.18 -17.47
C THR A 118 -9.74 0.18 -16.32
N ALA A 119 -8.52 -0.24 -15.99
CA ALA A 119 -8.30 -1.27 -14.98
C ALA A 119 -7.67 -0.70 -13.70
N LEU A 120 -7.77 -1.48 -12.62
CA LEU A 120 -7.01 -1.37 -11.39
C LEU A 120 -5.82 -2.32 -11.49
N LEU A 121 -4.60 -1.82 -11.35
CA LEU A 121 -3.38 -2.62 -11.41
C LEU A 121 -2.64 -2.56 -10.08
N MET A 122 -2.25 -3.69 -9.53
CA MET A 122 -1.51 -3.76 -8.28
C MET A 122 -0.15 -4.40 -8.50
N GLY A 123 0.91 -3.71 -8.08
CA GLY A 123 2.28 -4.20 -8.11
C GLY A 123 2.53 -5.35 -7.13
N GLN A 124 3.71 -5.93 -7.18
CA GLN A 124 4.13 -7.06 -6.35
C GLN A 124 5.03 -6.58 -5.21
N PRO A 125 4.57 -6.64 -3.96
CA PRO A 125 5.43 -6.33 -2.82
C PRO A 125 6.35 -7.50 -2.47
N ARG A 126 7.59 -7.16 -2.11
CA ARG A 126 8.51 -7.99 -1.34
C ARG A 126 8.77 -7.30 -0.01
N TYR A 127 9.00 -8.05 1.04
CA TYR A 127 9.09 -7.52 2.41
C TYR A 127 10.51 -7.65 2.92
N LEU A 128 11.15 -6.52 3.26
CA LEU A 128 12.48 -6.53 3.86
C LEU A 128 12.44 -7.24 5.21
N THR A 129 13.39 -8.13 5.44
CA THR A 129 13.50 -8.92 6.68
C THR A 129 14.17 -8.16 7.82
N ARG A 130 14.76 -7.01 7.54
CA ARG A 130 15.35 -6.07 8.49
C ARG A 130 15.38 -4.65 7.91
N PRO A 131 15.56 -3.62 8.73
CA PRO A 131 15.82 -2.27 8.24
C PRO A 131 17.08 -2.20 7.38
N LEU A 132 17.14 -1.24 6.47
CA LEU A 132 18.38 -0.92 5.75
C LEU A 132 19.45 -0.44 6.75
N SER A 133 20.65 -0.97 6.62
CA SER A 133 21.81 -0.47 7.37
C SER A 133 22.16 0.96 6.96
N LYS A 134 22.96 1.65 7.77
CA LYS A 134 23.45 3.02 7.45
C LYS A 134 24.19 3.08 6.10
N ILE A 135 24.90 1.98 5.74
CA ILE A 135 25.62 1.88 4.48
C ILE A 135 24.61 1.75 3.32
N GLU A 136 23.66 0.85 3.43
CA GLU A 136 22.62 0.62 2.41
C GLU A 136 21.75 1.86 2.21
N SER A 137 21.33 2.54 3.28
CA SER A 137 20.60 3.81 3.19
C SER A 137 21.41 4.91 2.50
N ARG A 138 22.73 4.97 2.75
CA ARG A 138 23.61 5.91 2.04
C ARG A 138 23.74 5.56 0.55
N GLN A 139 23.89 4.26 0.23
CA GLN A 139 23.93 3.79 -1.16
C GLN A 139 22.61 4.08 -1.89
N LEU A 140 21.47 3.89 -1.22
CA LEU A 140 20.16 4.23 -1.78
C LEU A 140 20.05 5.72 -2.12
N LYS A 141 20.42 6.61 -1.19
CA LYS A 141 20.46 8.07 -1.42
C LYS A 141 21.38 8.48 -2.58
N GLN A 142 22.40 7.69 -2.86
CA GLN A 142 23.33 7.93 -3.96
C GLN A 142 22.91 7.26 -5.27
N GLY A 143 21.77 6.57 -5.31
CA GLY A 143 21.33 5.77 -6.46
C GLY A 143 22.28 4.60 -6.79
N LYS A 144 22.96 4.05 -5.77
CA LYS A 144 23.97 2.98 -5.91
C LYS A 144 23.58 1.67 -5.23
N LEU A 145 22.42 1.62 -4.57
CA LEU A 145 21.95 0.39 -3.95
C LEU A 145 21.44 -0.56 -5.03
N ALA A 146 22.14 -1.68 -5.22
CA ALA A 146 21.77 -2.65 -6.25
C ALA A 146 20.48 -3.39 -5.92
N MET A 147 19.61 -3.59 -6.90
CA MET A 147 18.36 -4.40 -6.77
C MET A 147 18.64 -5.81 -6.24
N ALA A 148 19.76 -6.43 -6.65
CA ALA A 148 20.20 -7.72 -6.12
C ALA A 148 20.35 -7.72 -4.58
N THR A 149 20.70 -6.59 -3.98
CA THR A 149 20.77 -6.44 -2.52
C THR A 149 19.37 -6.43 -1.90
N LEU A 150 18.44 -5.65 -2.44
CA LEU A 150 17.05 -5.64 -1.98
C LEU A 150 16.38 -7.02 -2.14
N ASN A 151 16.62 -7.71 -3.25
CA ASN A 151 16.14 -9.08 -3.46
C ASN A 151 16.64 -10.07 -2.40
N ARG A 152 17.93 -10.00 -2.01
CA ARG A 152 18.48 -10.85 -0.95
C ARG A 152 17.95 -10.52 0.45
N LEU A 153 17.62 -9.26 0.68
CA LEU A 153 17.12 -8.77 1.98
C LEU A 153 15.60 -8.94 2.13
N SER A 154 14.91 -9.40 1.12
CA SER A 154 13.45 -9.44 1.11
C SER A 154 12.90 -10.84 0.82
N ILE A 155 11.69 -11.07 1.31
CA ILE A 155 10.91 -12.28 1.06
C ILE A 155 9.61 -11.91 0.33
N LEU A 156 9.06 -12.87 -0.43
CA LEU A 156 7.73 -12.75 -1.03
C LEU A 156 6.66 -12.97 0.03
N ASN A 157 5.51 -12.35 -0.16
CA ASN A 157 4.34 -12.68 0.64
C ASN A 157 3.81 -14.07 0.22
N PRO A 158 3.68 -15.03 1.15
CA PRO A 158 3.28 -16.41 0.83
C PRO A 158 1.88 -16.49 0.21
N TYR A 159 0.97 -15.58 0.54
CA TYR A 159 -0.38 -15.55 -0.05
C TYR A 159 -0.39 -15.08 -1.50
N ARG A 160 0.66 -14.37 -1.96
CA ARG A 160 0.80 -13.91 -3.34
C ARG A 160 1.61 -14.85 -4.22
N PHE A 161 2.43 -15.70 -3.64
CA PHE A 161 3.28 -16.62 -4.39
C PHE A 161 2.47 -17.53 -5.34
N ASN A 162 1.28 -17.94 -4.92
CA ASN A 162 0.39 -18.79 -5.72
C ASN A 162 -0.11 -18.10 -7.00
N PHE A 163 -0.33 -16.79 -6.99
CA PHE A 163 -0.75 -16.03 -8.17
C PHE A 163 0.39 -15.89 -9.18
N THR A 164 1.62 -15.68 -8.73
CA THR A 164 2.80 -15.59 -9.60
C THR A 164 3.14 -16.92 -10.26
N MET A 165 2.91 -18.05 -9.60
CA MET A 165 3.15 -19.39 -10.17
C MET A 165 2.10 -19.76 -11.24
N GLN A 166 0.85 -19.35 -11.06
CA GLN A 166 -0.20 -19.58 -12.05
C GLN A 166 0.01 -18.82 -13.36
N SER A 167 0.71 -17.67 -13.34
CA SER A 167 1.02 -16.88 -14.54
C SER A 167 2.08 -17.52 -15.44
N TYR A 168 2.94 -18.38 -14.90
CA TYR A 168 3.95 -19.08 -15.69
C TYR A 168 3.35 -20.16 -16.60
N ASP A 169 2.17 -20.68 -16.26
CA ASP A 169 1.48 -21.71 -17.05
C ASP A 169 0.49 -21.16 -18.09
N GLN A 170 0.20 -19.86 -18.06
CA GLN A 170 -0.65 -19.22 -19.08
C GLN A 170 0.17 -18.91 -20.34
N LYS A 171 0.20 -19.89 -21.26
CA LYS A 171 0.98 -19.84 -22.50
C LYS A 171 0.52 -18.81 -23.54
N ASP A 172 -0.59 -18.11 -23.32
CA ASP A 172 -1.26 -17.30 -24.36
C ASP A 172 -1.38 -15.79 -24.03
N ASN A 173 -0.63 -15.26 -23.07
CA ASN A 173 -0.68 -13.82 -22.80
C ASN A 173 0.56 -13.11 -23.38
N ASP A 174 0.34 -12.25 -24.38
CA ASP A 174 1.34 -11.33 -24.95
C ASP A 174 1.92 -10.36 -23.91
N ASP A 175 1.27 -10.22 -22.74
CA ASP A 175 1.69 -9.36 -21.65
C ASP A 175 2.27 -10.17 -20.49
N LYS A 176 3.55 -10.50 -20.60
CA LYS A 176 4.28 -11.26 -19.57
C LYS A 176 4.34 -10.44 -18.27
N GLY A 177 3.89 -11.07 -17.17
CA GLY A 177 3.99 -10.47 -15.83
C GLY A 177 2.74 -9.71 -15.37
N ILE A 178 1.59 -9.95 -16.01
CA ILE A 178 0.28 -9.43 -15.59
C ILE A 178 -0.75 -10.56 -15.53
N ILE A 179 -1.59 -10.58 -14.52
CA ILE A 179 -2.63 -11.60 -14.29
C ILE A 179 -3.95 -10.90 -14.00
N LEU A 180 -4.98 -11.17 -14.83
CA LEU A 180 -6.35 -10.80 -14.48
C LEU A 180 -6.85 -11.70 -13.34
N THR A 181 -7.33 -11.09 -12.26
CA THR A 181 -7.88 -11.81 -11.12
C THR A 181 -9.33 -11.45 -10.86
N GLN A 182 -10.10 -12.40 -10.33
CA GLN A 182 -11.45 -12.17 -9.80
C GLN A 182 -11.45 -12.06 -8.28
N ASP A 183 -10.32 -12.28 -7.64
CA ASP A 183 -10.15 -12.13 -6.20
C ASP A 183 -9.80 -10.68 -5.83
N TYR A 184 -10.83 -9.85 -5.70
CA TYR A 184 -10.66 -8.47 -5.26
C TYR A 184 -10.32 -8.35 -3.76
N GLY A 185 -10.47 -9.41 -2.99
CA GLY A 185 -9.98 -9.49 -1.61
C GLY A 185 -8.45 -9.54 -1.51
N ALA A 186 -7.77 -9.90 -2.60
CA ALA A 186 -6.32 -9.87 -2.68
C ALA A 186 -5.74 -8.48 -2.97
N PHE A 187 -6.56 -7.45 -3.14
CA PHE A 187 -6.09 -6.08 -3.32
C PHE A 187 -5.53 -5.52 -2.01
N TRP A 188 -4.28 -5.07 -2.08
CA TRP A 188 -3.60 -4.31 -1.04
C TRP A 188 -3.13 -3.00 -1.61
N SER A 189 -3.58 -1.91 -1.03
CA SER A 189 -3.38 -0.56 -1.56
C SER A 189 -1.95 0.00 -1.41
N LEU A 190 -1.00 -0.82 -0.98
CA LEU A 190 0.38 -0.39 -0.73
C LEU A 190 1.16 0.00 -2.01
N CYS A 191 0.79 -0.56 -3.17
CA CYS A 191 1.37 -0.19 -4.47
C CYS A 191 0.39 -0.50 -5.60
N PHE A 192 -0.27 0.50 -6.16
CA PHE A 192 -1.20 0.29 -7.27
C PHE A 192 -1.25 1.48 -8.23
N GLY A 193 -1.64 1.20 -9.47
CA GLY A 193 -1.88 2.17 -10.52
C GLY A 193 -3.34 2.19 -10.96
N ILE A 194 -3.89 3.36 -11.19
CA ILE A 194 -5.24 3.57 -11.65
C ILE A 194 -5.34 4.93 -12.37
N TYR A 195 -6.17 5.00 -13.41
CA TYR A 195 -6.50 6.29 -14.02
C TYR A 195 -7.54 7.05 -13.18
N ARG A 196 -7.48 8.37 -13.25
CA ARG A 196 -8.34 9.29 -12.50
C ARG A 196 -9.84 9.02 -12.70
N ASP A 197 -10.25 8.71 -13.92
CA ASP A 197 -11.66 8.47 -14.23
C ASP A 197 -12.17 7.21 -13.51
N GLN A 198 -11.39 6.13 -13.48
CA GLN A 198 -11.75 4.91 -12.75
C GLN A 198 -11.74 5.15 -11.24
N PHE A 199 -10.76 5.93 -10.73
CA PHE A 199 -10.71 6.30 -9.31
C PHE A 199 -11.95 7.11 -8.90
N LYS A 200 -12.37 8.08 -9.74
CA LYS A 200 -13.59 8.86 -9.54
C LYS A 200 -14.86 8.00 -9.67
N GLN A 201 -14.89 7.07 -10.62
CA GLN A 201 -16.01 6.15 -10.83
C GLN A 201 -16.21 5.25 -9.60
N ILE A 202 -15.12 4.77 -8.97
CA ILE A 202 -15.15 4.03 -7.71
C ILE A 202 -15.68 4.92 -6.57
N GLY A 203 -15.44 6.23 -6.62
CA GLY A 203 -15.77 7.21 -5.58
C GLY A 203 -14.59 7.49 -4.63
N GLY A 204 -13.39 7.00 -4.97
CA GLY A 204 -12.23 7.04 -4.08
C GLY A 204 -12.36 6.06 -2.91
N PHE A 205 -11.53 6.24 -1.89
CA PHE A 205 -11.62 5.48 -0.64
C PHE A 205 -12.80 5.99 0.21
N ASP A 206 -13.58 5.08 0.79
CA ASP A 206 -14.67 5.45 1.69
C ASP A 206 -14.09 5.98 3.02
N THR A 207 -14.25 7.28 3.25
CA THR A 207 -13.68 7.98 4.42
C THR A 207 -14.33 7.64 5.75
N ALA A 208 -15.35 6.81 5.75
CA ALA A 208 -15.96 6.34 6.98
C ALA A 208 -15.24 5.11 7.58
N TYR A 209 -14.24 4.54 6.87
CA TYR A 209 -13.28 3.63 7.46
C TYR A 209 -12.20 4.44 8.17
N ILE A 210 -12.25 4.46 9.50
CA ILE A 210 -11.31 5.22 10.33
C ILE A 210 -10.39 4.25 11.07
N GLY A 211 -9.09 4.59 11.13
CA GLY A 211 -8.08 3.75 11.73
C GLY A 211 -7.63 2.63 10.79
N TYR A 212 -7.58 1.39 11.26
CA TYR A 212 -6.90 0.31 10.56
C TYR A 212 -7.87 -0.72 9.98
N GLY A 213 -7.71 -1.00 8.67
CA GLY A 213 -8.27 -2.17 7.97
C GLY A 213 -9.59 -1.94 7.24
N ALA A 214 -9.79 -2.74 6.20
CA ALA A 214 -10.94 -2.87 5.31
C ALA A 214 -11.17 -1.71 4.31
N GLU A 215 -10.51 -0.56 4.41
CA GLU A 215 -10.68 0.55 3.47
C GLU A 215 -10.21 0.19 2.05
N ASP A 216 -9.12 -0.57 1.96
CA ASP A 216 -8.55 -1.05 0.70
C ASP A 216 -9.41 -2.14 0.07
N THR A 217 -9.87 -3.10 0.87
CA THR A 217 -10.77 -4.16 0.41
C THR A 217 -12.10 -3.56 -0.06
N ASP A 218 -12.64 -2.55 0.63
CA ASP A 218 -13.85 -1.83 0.22
C ASP A 218 -13.68 -1.14 -1.14
N PHE A 219 -12.54 -0.47 -1.34
CA PHE A 219 -12.20 0.17 -2.61
C PHE A 219 -12.18 -0.85 -3.76
N ALA A 220 -11.56 -2.01 -3.55
CA ALA A 220 -11.50 -3.06 -4.55
C ALA A 220 -12.88 -3.71 -4.81
N PHE A 221 -13.70 -3.89 -3.77
CA PHE A 221 -15.06 -4.41 -3.93
C PHE A 221 -15.97 -3.44 -4.70
N MET A 222 -15.77 -2.12 -4.52
CA MET A 222 -16.43 -1.13 -5.38
C MET A 222 -15.98 -1.24 -6.83
N ALA A 223 -14.67 -1.42 -7.09
CA ALA A 223 -14.16 -1.68 -8.43
C ALA A 223 -14.82 -2.93 -9.05
N LYS A 224 -14.91 -4.04 -8.28
CA LYS A 224 -15.61 -5.27 -8.70
C LYS A 224 -17.08 -5.01 -9.07
N LYS A 225 -17.79 -4.29 -8.21
CA LYS A 225 -19.20 -3.95 -8.41
C LYS A 225 -19.43 -3.14 -9.69
N LEU A 226 -18.47 -2.32 -10.08
CA LEU A 226 -18.51 -1.48 -11.27
C LEU A 226 -17.94 -2.16 -12.52
N GLY A 227 -17.49 -3.42 -12.40
CA GLY A 227 -16.92 -4.16 -13.53
C GLY A 227 -15.53 -3.67 -13.96
N ILE A 228 -14.82 -2.91 -13.11
CA ILE A 228 -13.45 -2.50 -13.35
C ILE A 228 -12.54 -3.71 -13.18
N ALA A 229 -11.83 -4.09 -14.24
CA ALA A 229 -10.91 -5.24 -14.21
C ALA A 229 -9.79 -5.02 -13.19
N PHE A 230 -9.40 -6.07 -12.47
CA PHE A 230 -8.30 -6.03 -11.51
C PHE A 230 -7.17 -6.95 -11.97
N TYR A 231 -5.97 -6.38 -12.10
CA TYR A 231 -4.77 -7.10 -12.47
C TYR A 231 -3.73 -7.07 -11.37
N LEU A 232 -3.12 -8.23 -11.12
CA LEU A 232 -1.87 -8.34 -10.39
C LEU A 232 -0.72 -8.25 -11.38
N THR A 233 0.33 -7.50 -11.05
CA THR A 233 1.50 -7.35 -11.90
C THR A 233 2.78 -7.77 -11.16
N ASN A 234 3.83 -8.10 -11.91
CA ASN A 234 5.13 -8.43 -11.34
C ASN A 234 6.02 -7.20 -11.10
N ASP A 235 5.47 -5.99 -11.19
CA ASP A 235 6.17 -4.74 -10.92
C ASP A 235 6.52 -4.68 -9.42
N LEU A 236 7.82 -4.69 -9.09
CA LEU A 236 8.28 -4.92 -7.73
C LEU A 236 8.38 -3.64 -6.91
N VAL A 237 7.87 -3.72 -5.69
CA VAL A 237 8.22 -2.80 -4.60
C VAL A 237 8.78 -3.59 -3.42
N TYR A 238 9.62 -2.93 -2.60
CA TYR A 238 10.20 -3.52 -1.40
C TYR A 238 9.67 -2.77 -0.19
N HIS A 239 8.78 -3.43 0.56
CA HIS A 239 8.23 -2.89 1.78
C HIS A 239 9.33 -2.85 2.85
N GLN A 240 9.63 -1.68 3.37
CA GLN A 240 10.63 -1.45 4.39
C GLN A 240 10.17 -2.09 5.71
N GLN A 241 11.09 -2.74 6.41
CA GLN A 241 10.78 -3.36 7.69
C GLN A 241 10.48 -2.29 8.74
N HIS A 242 9.44 -2.50 9.48
CA HIS A 242 9.09 -1.80 10.71
C HIS A 242 8.41 -2.76 11.68
N SER A 243 8.32 -2.36 12.95
CA SER A 243 7.66 -3.17 13.96
C SER A 243 6.20 -3.48 13.63
N VAL A 244 5.76 -4.66 14.01
CA VAL A 244 4.36 -5.12 13.87
C VAL A 244 3.84 -5.64 15.20
N HIS A 245 2.52 -5.75 15.31
CA HIS A 245 1.86 -6.49 16.39
C HIS A 245 1.22 -7.75 15.80
N ARG A 246 1.51 -8.89 16.37
CA ARG A 246 0.92 -10.17 15.97
C ARG A 246 0.42 -10.93 17.20
N PRO A 247 -0.91 -11.09 17.32
CA PRO A 247 -1.97 -10.50 16.47
C PRO A 247 -2.04 -8.96 16.56
N SER A 248 -2.73 -8.32 15.60
CA SER A 248 -2.89 -6.85 15.52
C SER A 248 -3.85 -6.29 16.59
N ILE A 249 -3.72 -6.73 17.85
CA ILE A 249 -4.61 -6.40 18.97
C ILE A 249 -4.57 -4.93 19.38
N ASN A 250 -3.48 -4.23 19.07
CA ASN A 250 -3.37 -2.79 19.22
C ASN A 250 -4.36 -2.01 18.33
N HIS A 251 -4.91 -2.65 17.29
CA HIS A 251 -5.91 -2.12 16.39
C HIS A 251 -7.30 -2.76 16.53
N LEU A 252 -7.52 -3.56 17.60
CA LEU A 252 -8.76 -4.33 17.81
C LEU A 252 -10.02 -3.50 17.57
N ASN A 253 -10.12 -2.31 18.17
CA ASN A 253 -11.31 -1.45 18.07
C ASN A 253 -11.59 -1.03 16.63
N SER A 254 -10.60 -0.52 15.92
CA SER A 254 -10.77 -0.06 14.52
C SER A 254 -11.06 -1.23 13.58
N ILE A 255 -10.38 -2.36 13.76
CA ILE A 255 -10.60 -3.56 12.93
C ILE A 255 -12.03 -4.07 13.10
N VAL A 256 -12.56 -4.15 14.33
CA VAL A 256 -13.93 -4.62 14.60
C VAL A 256 -14.98 -3.64 14.04
N VAL A 257 -14.79 -2.34 14.25
CA VAL A 257 -15.70 -1.30 13.71
C VAL A 257 -15.73 -1.37 12.18
N ASN A 258 -14.56 -1.40 11.56
CA ASN A 258 -14.41 -1.44 10.11
C ASN A 258 -14.92 -2.77 9.51
N ALA A 259 -14.69 -3.91 10.18
CA ALA A 259 -15.24 -5.20 9.76
C ALA A 259 -16.78 -5.21 9.79
N ASN A 260 -17.39 -4.67 10.83
CA ASN A 260 -18.85 -4.55 10.92
C ASN A 260 -19.41 -3.64 9.80
N ARG A 261 -18.75 -2.49 9.54
CA ARG A 261 -19.12 -1.59 8.44
C ARG A 261 -19.03 -2.29 7.09
N PHE A 262 -17.95 -3.00 6.85
CA PHE A 262 -17.74 -3.75 5.61
C PHE A 262 -18.82 -4.83 5.44
N TYR A 263 -19.12 -5.59 6.49
CA TYR A 263 -20.15 -6.60 6.45
C TYR A 263 -21.55 -6.02 6.17
N GLN A 264 -21.91 -4.88 6.76
CA GLN A 264 -23.17 -4.20 6.46
C GLN A 264 -23.30 -3.84 4.98
N LYS A 265 -22.20 -3.43 4.34
CA LYS A 265 -22.17 -2.99 2.93
C LYS A 265 -22.14 -4.18 1.96
N TRP A 266 -21.36 -5.21 2.27
CA TRP A 266 -21.01 -6.26 1.33
C TRP A 266 -21.55 -7.65 1.69
N GLN A 267 -22.12 -7.84 2.87
CA GLN A 267 -22.57 -9.14 3.42
C GLN A 267 -21.45 -10.20 3.39
N HIS A 268 -20.22 -9.74 3.58
CA HIS A 268 -18.99 -10.52 3.58
C HIS A 268 -18.06 -10.02 4.69
N TRP A 269 -17.37 -10.92 5.40
CA TRP A 269 -16.42 -10.53 6.42
C TRP A 269 -15.05 -10.27 5.79
N PRO A 270 -14.46 -9.07 5.97
CA PRO A 270 -13.09 -8.80 5.57
C PRO A 270 -12.13 -9.31 6.66
N MET A 271 -10.85 -9.36 6.37
CA MET A 271 -9.79 -9.57 7.38
C MET A 271 -10.03 -10.83 8.26
N SER A 272 -10.55 -11.91 7.68
CA SER A 272 -10.95 -13.12 8.40
C SER A 272 -9.82 -13.74 9.24
N GLY A 273 -8.55 -13.56 8.85
CA GLY A 273 -7.38 -13.99 9.62
C GLY A 273 -7.34 -13.29 10.98
N TRP A 274 -7.38 -11.97 11.01
CA TRP A 274 -7.36 -11.19 12.26
C TRP A 274 -8.60 -11.45 13.12
N LEU A 275 -9.78 -11.54 12.50
CA LEU A 275 -11.02 -11.85 13.25
C LEU A 275 -10.94 -13.25 13.90
N SER A 276 -10.35 -14.23 13.21
CA SER A 276 -10.12 -15.56 13.76
C SER A 276 -9.15 -15.55 14.95
N GLU A 277 -8.03 -14.81 14.83
CA GLU A 277 -7.06 -14.65 15.91
C GLU A 277 -7.68 -13.96 17.14
N PHE A 278 -8.46 -12.90 16.92
CA PHE A 278 -9.17 -12.21 18.01
C PHE A 278 -10.20 -13.11 18.71
N ALA A 279 -10.90 -13.96 17.95
CA ALA A 279 -11.83 -14.93 18.53
C ALA A 279 -11.10 -16.01 19.35
N GLN A 280 -9.95 -16.51 18.88
CA GLN A 280 -9.11 -17.46 19.62
C GLN A 280 -8.57 -16.86 20.94
N LEU A 281 -8.32 -15.56 20.96
CA LEU A 281 -7.90 -14.83 22.16
C LEU A 281 -9.09 -14.39 23.05
N HIS A 282 -10.31 -14.81 22.73
CA HIS A 282 -11.52 -14.42 23.43
C HIS A 282 -11.75 -12.90 23.53
N LEU A 283 -11.20 -12.13 22.59
CA LEU A 283 -11.41 -10.67 22.50
C LEU A 283 -12.73 -10.33 21.83
N ILE A 284 -13.20 -11.19 20.92
CA ILE A 284 -14.48 -11.08 20.21
C ILE A 284 -15.16 -12.45 20.16
N GLU A 285 -16.45 -12.44 19.91
CA GLU A 285 -17.20 -13.62 19.49
C GLU A 285 -17.46 -13.51 17.99
N TRP A 286 -16.83 -14.39 17.19
CA TRP A 286 -16.94 -14.36 15.74
C TRP A 286 -16.77 -15.74 15.12
N SER A 287 -17.53 -15.96 14.05
CA SER A 287 -17.32 -17.06 13.09
C SER A 287 -17.60 -16.58 11.67
N ALA A 288 -17.03 -17.25 10.67
CA ALA A 288 -17.22 -16.91 9.26
C ALA A 288 -18.68 -16.98 8.80
N ALA A 289 -19.50 -17.81 9.44
CA ALA A 289 -20.94 -17.97 9.16
C ALA A 289 -21.83 -16.94 9.90
N GLN A 290 -21.25 -16.11 10.77
CA GLN A 290 -22.01 -15.14 11.55
C GLN A 290 -22.60 -14.06 10.65
N SER A 291 -23.87 -13.70 10.91
CA SER A 291 -24.58 -12.62 10.20
C SER A 291 -24.90 -11.41 11.09
N THR A 292 -24.52 -11.47 12.36
CA THR A 292 -24.72 -10.38 13.33
C THR A 292 -23.43 -9.60 13.54
N ALA A 293 -23.57 -8.34 13.94
CA ALA A 293 -22.43 -7.48 14.23
C ALA A 293 -21.52 -8.08 15.33
N ILE A 294 -20.22 -7.99 15.09
CA ILE A 294 -19.18 -8.39 16.04
C ILE A 294 -19.20 -7.43 17.23
N LYS A 295 -19.13 -7.98 18.44
CA LYS A 295 -18.96 -7.21 19.68
C LYS A 295 -17.63 -7.57 20.32
N ILE A 296 -16.95 -6.56 20.84
CA ILE A 296 -15.75 -6.76 21.65
C ILE A 296 -16.20 -7.29 23.01
N GLN A 297 -15.68 -8.43 23.41
CA GLN A 297 -15.96 -9.08 24.69
C GLN A 297 -14.95 -8.66 25.76
N ASN A 298 -13.69 -8.62 25.38
CA ASN A 298 -12.58 -8.25 26.25
C ASN A 298 -11.66 -7.27 25.54
N THR A 299 -11.08 -6.34 26.30
CA THR A 299 -10.07 -5.42 25.80
C THR A 299 -8.69 -5.94 26.21
N PRO A 300 -7.72 -6.04 25.28
CA PRO A 300 -6.36 -6.47 25.63
C PRO A 300 -5.73 -5.48 26.62
N SER A 301 -5.00 -6.01 27.58
CA SER A 301 -4.21 -5.19 28.50
C SER A 301 -3.00 -4.59 27.79
N GLN A 302 -2.38 -3.57 28.39
CA GLN A 302 -1.11 -3.03 27.87
C GLN A 302 -0.01 -4.10 27.79
N ALA A 303 0.01 -5.02 28.73
CA ALA A 303 0.95 -6.15 28.72
C ALA A 303 0.71 -7.12 27.54
N ASP A 304 -0.55 -7.37 27.17
CA ASP A 304 -0.89 -8.18 26.00
C ASP A 304 -0.43 -7.48 24.69
N ILE A 305 -0.62 -6.17 24.59
CA ILE A 305 -0.18 -5.37 23.44
C ILE A 305 1.34 -5.38 23.33
N GLU A 306 2.05 -5.22 24.44
CA GLU A 306 3.52 -5.30 24.47
C GLU A 306 4.02 -6.69 24.10
N ALA A 307 3.36 -7.76 24.58
CA ALA A 307 3.71 -9.13 24.24
C ALA A 307 3.47 -9.45 22.75
N ALA A 308 2.49 -8.83 22.12
CA ALA A 308 2.22 -8.97 20.69
C ALA A 308 3.19 -8.15 19.81
N HIS A 309 3.93 -7.20 20.37
CA HIS A 309 4.85 -6.33 19.64
C HIS A 309 6.07 -7.10 19.15
N GLN A 310 6.34 -7.08 17.86
CA GLN A 310 7.46 -7.74 17.19
C GLN A 310 8.30 -6.70 16.44
N PRO A 311 9.36 -6.15 17.05
CA PRO A 311 10.12 -5.03 16.44
C PRO A 311 10.89 -5.44 15.20
N ASP A 312 11.33 -6.70 15.13
CA ASP A 312 12.25 -7.21 14.10
C ASP A 312 11.58 -8.14 13.08
N ALA A 313 10.27 -8.38 13.20
CA ALA A 313 9.58 -9.24 12.25
C ALA A 313 9.35 -8.54 10.91
N PRO A 314 9.43 -9.25 9.77
CA PRO A 314 9.00 -8.69 8.49
C PRO A 314 7.49 -8.46 8.49
N PHE A 315 7.03 -7.48 7.72
CA PHE A 315 5.59 -7.15 7.60
C PHE A 315 4.89 -8.12 6.62
N ILE A 316 4.58 -9.34 7.04
CA ILE A 316 3.87 -10.36 6.23
C ILE A 316 2.77 -11.04 7.05
#